data_793543d3a862b5823cbafef49126388e
#
_entry.id   793543d3a862b5823cbafef49126388e
#
_cell.length_a   1.000
_cell.length_b   1.000
_cell.length_c   1.000
_cell.angle_alpha   90.00
_cell.angle_beta   90.00
_cell.angle_gamma   90.00
#
_symmetry.space_group_name_H-M   'P 1'
#
loop_
_entity.id
_entity.type
_entity.pdbx_description
1 polymer ?
#
loop_
_entity_poly.entity_id
_entity_poly.type
_entity_poly.pdbx_seq_one_letter_code
_entity_poly.pdbx_strand_id
1 'polypeptide(L)'
;MTDFDKMSRRDFFTITGKAGLATLVANAVGVNLGMVQVAEAAVGKGKVSPFRFAILTDAHLFSMDNHKFDAQMADAVDKVMSMKPLPDFVVYCGDIAQNGKDDQLRKGMKILSKLTMPVHYIPGEHDWYLDMGAAWRGHFGSPTWSFDHKGVHFIGMNSILVRDFWTKAGLSAEERMGVMEMLESPIAGPWGVREEQLDWLKKDVKNLKPDTPVVVFTHSPLWDYYPRWNFQTEDAPEIREILKKFERVMAFHGHVHQTVYNKIGNMGSVGTLSTSWPWPYPDVKPAYPDMQMYRSDPANFTDGEGAQHIDLESNFSGVMQYDPFGDMLTPAMKNGFKI
;
A
#
# COMPACT_ATOMS: atom_id res chain seq x y z
N MET A 1 -13.31 -28.54 21.84
CA MET A 1 -11.94 -29.01 21.67
C MET A 1 -11.87 -29.60 20.28
N THR A 2 -11.38 -28.83 19.35
CA THR A 2 -11.30 -29.21 17.93
C THR A 2 -10.00 -29.98 17.70
N ASP A 3 -10.02 -30.94 16.77
CA ASP A 3 -8.92 -31.89 16.44
C ASP A 3 -7.57 -31.24 16.06
N PHE A 4 -7.45 -29.92 16.11
CA PHE A 4 -6.20 -29.18 15.82
C PHE A 4 -5.12 -29.32 16.89
N ASP A 5 -5.49 -29.66 18.14
CA ASP A 5 -4.53 -29.74 19.25
C ASP A 5 -3.63 -31.01 19.24
N LYS A 6 -3.87 -31.93 18.30
CA LYS A 6 -3.12 -33.20 18.20
C LYS A 6 -2.30 -33.36 16.92
N MET A 7 -2.26 -32.35 16.07
CA MET A 7 -1.56 -32.45 14.81
C MET A 7 -0.04 -32.24 14.97
N SER A 8 0.76 -33.15 14.47
CA SER A 8 2.22 -32.98 14.49
C SER A 8 2.64 -31.92 13.46
N ARG A 9 3.80 -31.27 13.71
CA ARG A 9 4.38 -30.30 12.74
C ARG A 9 4.52 -30.91 11.34
N ARG A 10 4.77 -32.19 11.24
CA ARG A 10 4.93 -32.90 9.98
C ARG A 10 3.60 -33.06 9.23
N ASP A 11 2.50 -33.30 9.95
CA ASP A 11 1.16 -33.42 9.38
C ASP A 11 0.66 -32.06 8.90
N PHE A 12 0.95 -31.00 9.61
CA PHE A 12 0.66 -29.61 9.21
C PHE A 12 1.31 -29.28 7.85
N PHE A 13 2.60 -29.59 7.68
CA PHE A 13 3.30 -29.33 6.42
C PHE A 13 2.84 -30.26 5.27
N THR A 14 2.33 -31.45 5.56
CA THR A 14 1.84 -32.38 4.53
C THR A 14 0.47 -32.00 4.01
N ILE A 15 -0.40 -31.44 4.85
CA ILE A 15 -1.72 -30.94 4.46
C ILE A 15 -1.59 -29.65 3.65
N THR A 16 -0.67 -28.77 4.03
CA THR A 16 -0.40 -27.51 3.30
C THR A 16 0.22 -27.76 1.92
N GLY A 17 1.03 -28.81 1.75
CA GLY A 17 1.66 -29.16 0.48
C GLY A 17 0.72 -29.75 -0.59
N LYS A 18 -0.48 -30.20 -0.21
CA LYS A 18 -1.48 -30.77 -1.14
C LYS A 18 -2.64 -29.85 -1.48
N ALA A 19 -2.80 -28.76 -0.75
CA ALA A 19 -3.92 -27.82 -0.87
C ALA A 19 -3.53 -26.46 -1.44
N GLY A 20 -2.29 -26.28 -1.94
CA GLY A 20 -1.87 -25.00 -2.52
C GLY A 20 -2.08 -23.82 -1.58
N LEU A 21 -1.75 -23.94 -0.31
CA LEU A 21 -1.89 -22.88 0.68
C LEU A 21 -0.76 -21.87 0.56
N ALA A 22 -1.13 -20.59 0.46
CA ALA A 22 -0.22 -19.49 0.71
C ALA A 22 0.44 -19.70 2.08
N THR A 23 1.69 -20.08 2.08
CA THR A 23 2.40 -20.31 3.32
C THR A 23 2.81 -18.95 3.88
N LEU A 24 2.04 -18.48 4.86
CA LEU A 24 2.53 -17.48 5.80
C LEU A 24 3.67 -18.16 6.55
N VAL A 25 4.89 -18.02 6.08
CA VAL A 25 6.06 -18.41 6.84
C VAL A 25 6.25 -17.34 7.90
N ALA A 26 5.48 -17.45 8.99
CA ALA A 26 5.80 -16.74 10.21
C ALA A 26 7.13 -17.28 10.70
N ASN A 27 8.16 -16.47 10.58
CA ASN A 27 9.47 -16.79 11.10
C ASN A 27 9.48 -16.76 12.61
N ALA A 28 9.40 -17.93 13.21
CA ALA A 28 9.82 -18.12 14.59
C ALA A 28 11.35 -18.33 14.73
N VAL A 29 12.09 -18.28 13.62
CA VAL A 29 13.57 -18.43 13.64
C VAL A 29 14.16 -17.68 12.46
N GLY A 30 14.63 -16.47 12.69
CA GLY A 30 15.71 -15.75 12.02
C GLY A 30 15.99 -15.97 10.53
N VAL A 31 14.95 -16.05 9.66
CA VAL A 31 15.13 -16.17 8.21
C VAL A 31 14.28 -15.10 7.53
N ASN A 32 14.94 -14.31 6.73
CA ASN A 32 14.50 -13.26 5.80
C ASN A 32 12.97 -13.13 5.61
N LEU A 33 12.34 -12.20 6.33
CA LEU A 33 10.90 -11.89 6.28
C LEU A 33 10.43 -11.14 5.01
N GLY A 34 11.29 -11.08 3.99
CA GLY A 34 11.03 -10.32 2.78
C GLY A 34 9.94 -10.85 1.85
N MET A 35 9.36 -12.02 2.08
CA MET A 35 8.41 -12.58 1.12
C MET A 35 7.05 -12.88 1.77
N VAL A 36 6.04 -12.12 1.39
CA VAL A 36 4.63 -12.48 1.59
C VAL A 36 4.11 -13.04 0.27
N GLN A 37 3.72 -14.31 0.25
CA GLN A 37 3.04 -14.86 -0.90
C GLN A 37 1.62 -14.26 -0.95
N VAL A 38 1.41 -13.35 -1.86
CA VAL A 38 0.14 -12.66 -2.05
C VAL A 38 -0.78 -13.54 -2.88
N ALA A 39 -1.61 -14.29 -2.18
CA ALA A 39 -2.79 -15.01 -2.66
C ALA A 39 -2.59 -16.16 -3.64
N GLU A 40 -2.98 -17.34 -3.20
CA GLU A 40 -3.64 -18.30 -4.10
C GLU A 40 -5.05 -17.80 -4.40
N ALA A 41 -5.21 -17.16 -5.54
CA ALA A 41 -6.51 -17.07 -6.15
C ALA A 41 -6.77 -18.39 -6.91
N ALA A 42 -7.98 -18.92 -6.80
CA ALA A 42 -8.39 -20.09 -7.57
C ALA A 42 -8.01 -19.91 -9.05
N VAL A 43 -7.43 -20.94 -9.65
CA VAL A 43 -6.89 -20.92 -11.02
C VAL A 43 -7.99 -20.56 -12.02
N GLY A 44 -8.14 -19.27 -12.31
CA GLY A 44 -8.92 -18.79 -13.45
C GLY A 44 -8.12 -18.95 -14.74
N LYS A 45 -8.80 -19.20 -15.86
CA LYS A 45 -8.18 -19.52 -17.16
C LYS A 45 -7.60 -18.34 -17.94
N GLY A 46 -7.57 -17.12 -17.32
CA GLY A 46 -6.97 -15.95 -17.96
C GLY A 46 -5.45 -16.09 -18.08
N LYS A 47 -4.90 -15.87 -19.28
CA LYS A 47 -3.45 -15.92 -19.50
C LYS A 47 -2.83 -14.60 -19.04
N VAL A 48 -2.19 -14.61 -17.87
CA VAL A 48 -1.28 -13.56 -17.45
C VAL A 48 0.12 -13.92 -17.95
N SER A 49 0.81 -12.99 -18.57
CA SER A 49 2.25 -13.15 -18.84
C SER A 49 3.03 -12.67 -17.60
N PRO A 50 4.01 -13.43 -17.10
CA PRO A 50 4.77 -13.02 -15.92
C PRO A 50 5.42 -11.65 -16.07
N PHE A 51 5.43 -10.86 -14.99
CA PHE A 51 6.06 -9.55 -14.95
C PHE A 51 6.26 -9.08 -13.51
N ARG A 52 7.05 -8.04 -13.35
CA ARG A 52 7.28 -7.35 -12.09
C ARG A 52 6.75 -5.93 -12.15
N PHE A 53 6.17 -5.45 -11.07
CA PHE A 53 5.96 -4.02 -10.81
C PHE A 53 6.40 -3.67 -9.39
N ALA A 54 6.71 -2.40 -9.15
CA ALA A 54 7.08 -1.93 -7.81
C ALA A 54 6.08 -0.89 -7.29
N ILE A 55 6.03 -0.74 -5.98
CA ILE A 55 5.21 0.24 -5.29
C ILE A 55 6.10 1.08 -4.38
N LEU A 56 5.93 2.38 -4.43
CA LEU A 56 6.48 3.36 -3.51
C LEU A 56 5.34 4.19 -2.93
N THR A 57 5.50 4.68 -1.70
CA THR A 57 4.45 5.45 -1.04
C THR A 57 4.99 6.24 0.15
N ASP A 58 4.26 7.27 0.57
CA ASP A 58 4.40 7.93 1.86
C ASP A 58 5.82 8.47 2.13
N ALA A 59 6.34 9.30 1.22
CA ALA A 59 7.66 9.92 1.40
C ALA A 59 7.63 11.15 2.31
N HIS A 60 6.50 11.85 2.37
CA HIS A 60 6.29 13.03 3.24
C HIS A 60 7.43 14.05 3.16
N LEU A 61 7.79 14.47 1.96
CA LEU A 61 8.90 15.39 1.74
C LEU A 61 8.59 16.78 2.27
N PHE A 62 9.53 17.35 3.01
CA PHE A 62 9.47 18.72 3.50
C PHE A 62 10.12 19.71 2.52
N SER A 63 9.78 21.00 2.66
CA SER A 63 10.41 22.07 1.85
C SER A 63 11.90 22.29 2.18
N MET A 64 12.33 21.89 3.40
CA MET A 64 13.74 21.99 3.78
C MET A 64 14.61 20.99 2.98
N ASP A 65 15.79 21.42 2.61
CA ASP A 65 16.75 20.56 1.95
C ASP A 65 17.46 19.61 2.92
N ASN A 66 17.89 18.46 2.37
CA ASN A 66 18.63 17.42 3.12
C ASN A 66 17.89 16.85 4.32
N HIS A 67 16.55 16.83 4.29
CA HIS A 67 15.80 16.07 5.27
C HIS A 67 16.05 14.56 5.06
N LYS A 68 16.01 13.78 6.15
CA LYS A 68 16.24 12.34 6.07
C LYS A 68 15.31 11.63 5.07
N PHE A 69 14.08 12.11 4.90
CA PHE A 69 13.10 11.54 3.97
C PHE A 69 13.48 11.75 2.51
N ASP A 70 14.23 12.82 2.20
CA ASP A 70 14.79 13.02 0.85
C ASP A 70 15.74 11.85 0.49
N ALA A 71 16.62 11.48 1.42
CA ALA A 71 17.55 10.36 1.26
C ALA A 71 16.83 9.00 1.21
N GLN A 72 15.87 8.78 2.11
CA GLN A 72 15.09 7.54 2.16
C GLN A 72 14.30 7.31 0.88
N MET A 73 13.63 8.33 0.34
CA MET A 73 12.94 8.23 -0.95
C MET A 73 13.92 7.97 -2.09
N ALA A 74 15.11 8.60 -2.08
CA ALA A 74 16.13 8.35 -3.07
C ALA A 74 16.66 6.90 -2.98
N ASP A 75 16.88 6.38 -1.78
CA ASP A 75 17.29 4.99 -1.55
C ASP A 75 16.21 3.99 -2.05
N ALA A 76 14.93 4.30 -1.88
CA ALA A 76 13.84 3.49 -2.43
C ALA A 76 13.88 3.44 -3.96
N VAL A 77 14.11 4.59 -4.61
CA VAL A 77 14.28 4.67 -6.06
C VAL A 77 15.52 3.89 -6.52
N ASP A 78 16.64 4.02 -5.82
CA ASP A 78 17.87 3.31 -6.15
C ASP A 78 17.71 1.78 -5.95
N LYS A 79 16.93 1.34 -4.94
CA LYS A 79 16.55 -0.08 -4.78
C LYS A 79 15.74 -0.57 -5.97
N VAL A 80 14.72 0.16 -6.40
CA VAL A 80 13.91 -0.20 -7.58
C VAL A 80 14.82 -0.31 -8.82
N MET A 81 15.72 0.66 -9.03
CA MET A 81 16.64 0.65 -10.16
C MET A 81 17.72 -0.45 -10.11
N SER A 82 17.96 -1.02 -8.94
CA SER A 82 18.90 -2.13 -8.76
C SER A 82 18.30 -3.51 -9.05
N MET A 83 16.97 -3.63 -9.14
CA MET A 83 16.26 -4.89 -9.34
C MET A 83 16.63 -5.59 -10.64
N LYS A 84 16.66 -6.91 -10.63
CA LYS A 84 16.92 -7.75 -11.81
C LYS A 84 15.87 -8.86 -11.89
N PRO A 85 14.96 -8.86 -12.87
CA PRO A 85 14.76 -7.81 -13.88
C PRO A 85 14.22 -6.50 -13.28
N LEU A 86 14.35 -5.40 -14.01
CA LEU A 86 13.68 -4.15 -13.65
C LEU A 86 12.16 -4.34 -13.66
N PRO A 87 11.41 -3.61 -12.82
CA PRO A 87 9.96 -3.56 -12.92
C PRO A 87 9.49 -3.01 -14.27
N ASP A 88 8.38 -3.53 -14.78
CA ASP A 88 7.75 -3.02 -16.00
C ASP A 88 7.19 -1.60 -15.78
N PHE A 89 6.73 -1.31 -14.57
CA PHE A 89 6.27 0.01 -14.12
C PHE A 89 6.35 0.14 -12.60
N VAL A 90 6.17 1.35 -12.11
CA VAL A 90 6.05 1.68 -10.68
C VAL A 90 4.70 2.32 -10.43
N VAL A 91 4.10 2.06 -9.27
CA VAL A 91 2.95 2.84 -8.77
C VAL A 91 3.39 3.59 -7.52
N TYR A 92 3.12 4.88 -7.50
CA TYR A 92 3.30 5.72 -6.32
C TYR A 92 1.95 5.95 -5.64
N CYS A 93 1.81 5.45 -4.41
CA CYS A 93 0.52 5.34 -3.72
C CYS A 93 0.21 6.49 -2.75
N GLY A 94 0.66 7.71 -3.04
CA GLY A 94 0.28 8.92 -2.31
C GLY A 94 1.31 9.40 -1.29
N ASP A 95 1.04 10.58 -0.75
CA ASP A 95 1.84 11.29 0.25
C ASP A 95 3.32 11.48 -0.15
N ILE A 96 3.49 12.10 -1.31
CA ILE A 96 4.81 12.60 -1.77
C ILE A 96 5.24 13.78 -0.91
N ALA A 97 4.34 14.76 -0.76
CA ALA A 97 4.56 15.99 -0.01
C ALA A 97 4.10 15.83 1.45
N GLN A 98 4.70 16.55 2.39
CA GLN A 98 4.21 16.62 3.78
C GLN A 98 3.00 17.56 3.90
N ASN A 99 2.99 18.68 3.19
CA ASN A 99 1.96 19.72 3.32
C ASN A 99 1.39 20.16 1.98
N GLY A 100 1.45 19.34 0.93
CA GLY A 100 0.90 19.61 -0.39
C GLY A 100 1.53 20.79 -1.14
N LYS A 101 2.70 21.28 -0.71
CA LYS A 101 3.37 22.42 -1.33
C LYS A 101 4.00 22.03 -2.65
N ASP A 102 3.93 22.94 -3.62
CA ASP A 102 4.45 22.75 -4.97
C ASP A 102 5.96 22.41 -5.01
N ASP A 103 6.75 23.03 -4.14
CA ASP A 103 8.19 22.73 -4.04
C ASP A 103 8.47 21.32 -3.48
N GLN A 104 7.61 20.81 -2.58
CA GLN A 104 7.70 19.43 -2.06
C GLN A 104 7.33 18.43 -3.16
N LEU A 105 6.27 18.67 -3.92
CA LEU A 105 5.87 17.83 -5.06
C LEU A 105 6.96 17.80 -6.13
N ARG A 106 7.52 18.97 -6.49
CA ARG A 106 8.65 19.06 -7.44
C ARG A 106 9.90 18.31 -6.95
N LYS A 107 10.19 18.37 -5.65
CA LYS A 107 11.28 17.59 -5.06
C LYS A 107 11.06 16.09 -5.27
N GLY A 108 9.87 15.59 -5.00
CA GLY A 108 9.48 14.20 -5.23
C GLY A 108 9.62 13.81 -6.70
N MET A 109 9.10 14.63 -7.62
CA MET A 109 9.29 14.40 -9.06
C MET A 109 10.76 14.29 -9.46
N LYS A 110 11.61 15.18 -8.93
CA LYS A 110 13.05 15.17 -9.21
C LYS A 110 13.70 13.86 -8.75
N ILE A 111 13.33 13.36 -7.57
CA ILE A 111 13.85 12.08 -7.07
C ILE A 111 13.34 10.94 -7.95
N LEU A 112 12.04 10.90 -8.24
CA LEU A 112 11.40 9.86 -9.07
C LEU A 112 11.87 9.88 -10.53
N SER A 113 12.40 11.00 -11.03
CA SER A 113 12.90 11.10 -12.42
C SER A 113 14.08 10.18 -12.74
N LYS A 114 14.71 9.57 -11.74
CA LYS A 114 15.73 8.51 -11.94
C LYS A 114 15.11 7.18 -12.41
N LEU A 115 13.82 6.96 -12.19
CA LEU A 115 13.11 5.76 -12.65
C LEU A 115 13.02 5.79 -14.17
N THR A 116 13.42 4.70 -14.83
CA THR A 116 13.44 4.59 -16.30
C THR A 116 12.19 3.94 -16.88
N MET A 117 11.35 3.38 -16.04
CA MET A 117 10.07 2.79 -16.40
C MET A 117 8.91 3.77 -16.12
N PRO A 118 7.71 3.55 -16.70
CA PRO A 118 6.53 4.35 -16.40
C PRO A 118 6.21 4.37 -14.90
N VAL A 119 5.76 5.53 -14.40
CA VAL A 119 5.26 5.67 -13.03
C VAL A 119 3.81 6.15 -13.08
N HIS A 120 2.93 5.45 -12.39
CA HIS A 120 1.53 5.82 -12.20
C HIS A 120 1.35 6.36 -10.79
N TYR A 121 0.57 7.42 -10.63
CA TYR A 121 0.45 8.14 -9.38
C TYR A 121 -0.99 8.18 -8.89
N ILE A 122 -1.19 8.05 -7.60
CA ILE A 122 -2.40 8.45 -6.89
C ILE A 122 -2.02 9.39 -5.76
N PRO A 123 -2.86 10.36 -5.36
CA PRO A 123 -2.56 11.27 -4.26
C PRO A 123 -2.87 10.64 -2.91
N GLY A 124 -2.18 11.14 -1.87
CA GLY A 124 -2.60 11.03 -0.49
C GLY A 124 -3.16 12.36 0.03
N GLU A 125 -3.60 12.38 1.29
CA GLU A 125 -4.19 13.58 1.90
C GLU A 125 -3.19 14.70 2.08
N HIS A 126 -1.94 14.36 2.35
CA HIS A 126 -0.85 15.32 2.46
C HIS A 126 -0.51 16.01 1.13
N ASP A 127 -0.82 15.39 0.00
CA ASP A 127 -0.62 15.97 -1.33
C ASP A 127 -1.76 16.91 -1.76
N TRP A 128 -2.95 16.79 -1.14
CA TRP A 128 -4.20 17.22 -1.76
C TRP A 128 -4.81 18.49 -1.15
N TYR A 129 -4.86 18.58 0.16
CA TYR A 129 -5.78 19.49 0.83
C TYR A 129 -5.31 20.94 0.92
N LEU A 130 -4.05 21.26 0.59
CA LEU A 130 -3.60 22.64 0.55
C LEU A 130 -4.35 23.44 -0.54
N ASP A 131 -4.45 22.89 -1.74
CA ASP A 131 -5.06 23.53 -2.91
C ASP A 131 -6.09 22.66 -3.65
N MET A 132 -6.64 21.66 -2.98
CA MET A 132 -7.58 20.67 -3.52
C MET A 132 -6.99 19.90 -4.72
N GLY A 133 -5.69 19.62 -4.64
CA GLY A 133 -4.95 18.85 -5.63
C GLY A 133 -4.68 19.61 -6.95
N ALA A 134 -4.71 20.93 -6.95
CA ALA A 134 -4.43 21.71 -8.17
C ALA A 134 -2.96 21.55 -8.59
N ALA A 135 -2.01 21.75 -7.67
CA ALA A 135 -0.59 21.53 -7.92
C ALA A 135 -0.31 20.07 -8.24
N TRP A 136 -0.89 19.14 -7.48
CA TRP A 136 -0.72 17.71 -7.70
C TRP A 136 -1.13 17.31 -9.12
N ARG A 137 -2.34 17.71 -9.58
CA ARG A 137 -2.79 17.43 -10.96
C ARG A 137 -1.90 18.09 -12.02
N GLY A 138 -1.34 19.24 -11.73
CA GLY A 138 -0.41 19.94 -12.62
C GLY A 138 0.87 19.13 -12.87
N HIS A 139 1.32 18.37 -11.88
CA HIS A 139 2.54 17.56 -11.97
C HIS A 139 2.28 16.12 -12.43
N PHE A 140 1.24 15.46 -11.91
CA PHE A 140 1.03 14.02 -12.06
C PHE A 140 -0.18 13.65 -12.93
N GLY A 141 -1.00 14.61 -13.30
CA GLY A 141 -2.16 14.40 -14.18
C GLY A 141 -3.41 13.94 -13.44
N SER A 142 -4.14 12.98 -14.01
CA SER A 142 -5.38 12.48 -13.40
C SER A 142 -5.10 11.68 -12.13
N PRO A 143 -5.84 11.95 -11.02
CA PRO A 143 -5.74 11.15 -9.79
C PRO A 143 -6.47 9.80 -9.89
N THR A 144 -7.18 9.57 -11.01
CA THR A 144 -7.93 8.35 -11.27
C THR A 144 -7.58 7.86 -12.68
N TRP A 145 -7.22 6.59 -12.78
CA TRP A 145 -6.75 5.98 -14.02
C TRP A 145 -6.99 4.47 -14.05
N SER A 146 -7.02 3.90 -15.25
CA SER A 146 -6.92 2.46 -15.46
C SER A 146 -6.09 2.14 -16.69
N PHE A 147 -5.50 0.97 -16.72
CA PHE A 147 -4.80 0.41 -17.88
C PHE A 147 -4.72 -1.11 -17.80
N ASP A 148 -4.52 -1.74 -18.95
CA ASP A 148 -4.26 -3.17 -19.03
C ASP A 148 -2.77 -3.44 -19.23
N HIS A 149 -2.23 -4.40 -18.50
CA HIS A 149 -0.85 -4.84 -18.68
C HIS A 149 -0.75 -6.35 -18.54
N LYS A 150 -0.24 -7.01 -19.56
CA LYS A 150 0.03 -8.47 -19.59
C LYS A 150 -1.11 -9.36 -19.10
N GLY A 151 -2.35 -8.95 -19.36
CA GLY A 151 -3.56 -9.70 -19.01
C GLY A 151 -4.15 -9.39 -17.64
N VAL A 152 -3.65 -8.36 -16.98
CA VAL A 152 -4.16 -7.83 -15.71
C VAL A 152 -4.71 -6.43 -15.93
N HIS A 153 -5.83 -6.11 -15.32
CA HIS A 153 -6.44 -4.78 -15.31
C HIS A 153 -6.04 -4.03 -14.05
N PHE A 154 -5.43 -2.85 -14.22
CA PHE A 154 -4.93 -1.99 -13.13
C PHE A 154 -5.79 -0.75 -13.00
N ILE A 155 -6.10 -0.38 -11.77
CA ILE A 155 -6.97 0.73 -11.41
C ILE A 155 -6.32 1.55 -10.31
N GLY A 156 -6.21 2.87 -10.49
CA GLY A 156 -5.84 3.82 -9.44
C GLY A 156 -7.01 4.75 -9.12
N MET A 157 -7.29 4.94 -7.84
CA MET A 157 -8.40 5.78 -7.37
C MET A 157 -7.94 6.75 -6.28
N ASN A 158 -8.45 7.98 -6.35
CA ASN A 158 -8.28 8.95 -5.27
C ASN A 158 -9.26 8.62 -4.13
N SER A 159 -8.78 8.01 -3.08
CA SER A 159 -9.59 7.51 -1.97
C SER A 159 -9.64 8.42 -0.74
N ILE A 160 -8.98 9.60 -0.81
CA ILE A 160 -8.87 10.48 0.36
C ILE A 160 -9.89 11.64 0.33
N LEU A 161 -10.90 11.57 -0.53
CA LEU A 161 -11.88 12.65 -0.66
C LEU A 161 -12.85 12.69 0.52
N VAL A 162 -13.07 13.89 1.07
CA VAL A 162 -14.06 14.14 2.13
C VAL A 162 -15.10 15.14 1.65
N ARG A 163 -16.23 15.20 2.37
CA ARG A 163 -17.22 16.23 2.17
C ARG A 163 -16.69 17.57 2.70
N ASP A 164 -17.00 18.65 1.99
CA ASP A 164 -16.60 20.00 2.37
C ASP A 164 -17.06 20.35 3.81
N PHE A 165 -16.11 20.50 4.71
CA PHE A 165 -16.33 21.02 6.06
C PHE A 165 -15.66 22.38 6.26
N TRP A 166 -14.69 22.73 5.41
CA TRP A 166 -13.83 23.92 5.56
C TRP A 166 -14.53 25.19 5.13
N THR A 167 -15.35 25.16 4.08
CA THR A 167 -16.08 26.35 3.60
C THR A 167 -17.02 26.87 4.68
N LYS A 168 -17.82 26.00 5.28
CA LYS A 168 -18.73 26.38 6.38
C LYS A 168 -17.99 26.83 7.64
N ALA A 169 -16.83 26.24 7.92
CA ALA A 169 -16.00 26.58 9.06
C ALA A 169 -15.14 27.84 8.81
N GLY A 170 -15.06 28.31 7.56
CA GLY A 170 -14.25 29.48 7.19
C GLY A 170 -12.75 29.25 7.27
N LEU A 171 -12.29 27.98 7.08
CA LEU A 171 -10.89 27.64 7.18
C LEU A 171 -10.10 28.12 5.95
N SER A 172 -8.92 28.70 6.20
CA SER A 172 -7.92 28.94 5.15
C SER A 172 -7.39 27.62 4.57
N ALA A 173 -6.63 27.71 3.48
CA ALA A 173 -6.00 26.54 2.86
C ALA A 173 -5.03 25.83 3.83
N GLU A 174 -4.24 26.60 4.56
CA GLU A 174 -3.28 26.10 5.54
C GLU A 174 -3.97 25.46 6.75
N GLU A 175 -5.04 26.07 7.26
CA GLU A 175 -5.82 25.49 8.35
C GLU A 175 -6.52 24.21 7.93
N ARG A 176 -7.09 24.17 6.71
CA ARG A 176 -7.66 22.95 6.13
C ARG A 176 -6.59 21.85 6.03
N MET A 177 -5.42 22.18 5.48
CA MET A 177 -4.31 21.23 5.38
C MET A 177 -3.92 20.71 6.77
N GLY A 178 -3.73 21.62 7.75
CA GLY A 178 -3.40 21.23 9.11
C GLY A 178 -4.42 20.32 9.78
N VAL A 179 -5.72 20.47 9.45
CA VAL A 179 -6.76 19.53 9.92
C VAL A 179 -6.64 18.16 9.24
N MET A 180 -6.37 18.15 7.94
CA MET A 180 -6.35 16.91 7.16
C MET A 180 -5.10 16.05 7.42
N GLU A 181 -3.97 16.68 7.75
CA GLU A 181 -2.73 15.95 8.11
C GLU A 181 -2.72 15.40 9.55
N MET A 182 -3.73 15.72 10.36
CA MET A 182 -3.85 15.21 11.72
C MET A 182 -4.46 13.81 11.74
N LEU A 183 -3.69 12.83 12.18
CA LEU A 183 -4.10 11.42 12.23
C LEU A 183 -5.41 11.19 13.01
N GLU A 184 -5.62 11.89 14.13
CA GLU A 184 -6.83 11.77 14.96
C GLU A 184 -7.74 13.01 14.83
N SER A 185 -7.94 13.52 13.63
CA SER A 185 -8.86 14.64 13.43
C SER A 185 -10.32 14.14 13.41
N PRO A 186 -11.19 14.67 14.30
CA PRO A 186 -12.60 14.26 14.33
C PRO A 186 -13.42 14.78 13.14
N ILE A 187 -12.86 15.69 12.35
CA ILE A 187 -13.53 16.36 11.23
C ILE A 187 -12.87 16.06 9.86
N ALA A 188 -11.71 15.43 9.84
CA ALA A 188 -10.97 15.11 8.61
C ALA A 188 -11.46 13.84 7.90
N GLY A 189 -12.56 13.28 8.27
CA GLY A 189 -13.07 12.04 7.68
C GLY A 189 -14.60 11.99 7.70
N PRO A 190 -15.19 10.85 7.28
CA PRO A 190 -14.50 9.71 6.65
C PRO A 190 -14.09 10.01 5.20
N TRP A 191 -12.97 9.42 4.79
CA TRP A 191 -12.46 9.52 3.42
C TRP A 191 -13.18 8.53 2.49
N GLY A 192 -13.21 8.84 1.20
CA GLY A 192 -13.83 7.98 0.20
C GLY A 192 -13.44 8.37 -1.21
N VAL A 193 -13.85 7.55 -2.20
CA VAL A 193 -13.66 7.85 -3.62
C VAL A 193 -14.81 8.71 -4.19
N ARG A 194 -15.98 8.69 -3.56
CA ARG A 194 -17.20 9.41 -3.90
C ARG A 194 -17.88 8.91 -5.18
N GLU A 195 -19.11 9.37 -5.39
CA GLU A 195 -20.00 8.88 -6.46
C GLU A 195 -19.39 8.94 -7.85
N GLU A 196 -18.69 10.03 -8.17
CA GLU A 196 -18.11 10.22 -9.49
C GLU A 196 -17.13 9.09 -9.85
N GLN A 197 -16.24 8.72 -8.92
CA GLN A 197 -15.29 7.63 -9.14
C GLN A 197 -15.96 6.26 -9.05
N LEU A 198 -17.00 6.07 -8.22
CA LEU A 198 -17.78 4.84 -8.20
C LEU A 198 -18.47 4.61 -9.56
N ASP A 199 -19.04 5.66 -10.15
CA ASP A 199 -19.69 5.56 -11.46
C ASP A 199 -18.67 5.38 -12.59
N TRP A 200 -17.50 6.00 -12.46
CA TRP A 200 -16.39 5.76 -13.37
C TRP A 200 -15.92 4.29 -13.27
N LEU A 201 -15.72 3.76 -12.07
CA LEU A 201 -15.31 2.37 -11.83
C LEU A 201 -16.31 1.37 -12.44
N LYS A 202 -17.63 1.59 -12.23
CA LYS A 202 -18.68 0.75 -12.84
C LYS A 202 -18.57 0.72 -14.36
N LYS A 203 -18.31 1.88 -15.01
CA LYS A 203 -18.16 2.00 -16.46
C LYS A 203 -16.87 1.31 -16.94
N ASP A 204 -15.78 1.53 -16.25
CA ASP A 204 -14.46 1.00 -16.56
C ASP A 204 -14.46 -0.54 -16.58
N VAL A 205 -14.94 -1.15 -15.50
CA VAL A 205 -14.95 -2.60 -15.39
C VAL A 205 -16.12 -3.30 -16.09
N LYS A 206 -17.07 -2.55 -16.67
CA LYS A 206 -18.35 -3.08 -17.18
C LYS A 206 -18.18 -4.27 -18.12
N ASN A 207 -17.27 -4.15 -19.07
CA ASN A 207 -17.07 -5.11 -20.14
C ASN A 207 -15.96 -6.14 -19.87
N LEU A 208 -15.31 -6.04 -18.71
CA LEU A 208 -14.28 -7.01 -18.30
C LEU A 208 -14.93 -8.34 -17.92
N LYS A 209 -14.28 -9.43 -18.29
CA LYS A 209 -14.73 -10.79 -17.95
C LYS A 209 -14.47 -11.09 -16.48
N PRO A 210 -15.28 -11.95 -15.84
CA PRO A 210 -15.07 -12.36 -14.44
C PRO A 210 -13.70 -12.97 -14.15
N ASP A 211 -13.10 -13.63 -15.11
CA ASP A 211 -11.78 -14.25 -15.00
C ASP A 211 -10.61 -13.26 -15.23
N THR A 212 -10.90 -12.01 -15.59
CA THR A 212 -9.88 -10.95 -15.67
C THR A 212 -9.35 -10.62 -14.27
N PRO A 213 -8.05 -10.78 -13.99
CA PRO A 213 -7.47 -10.34 -12.75
C PRO A 213 -7.49 -8.81 -12.64
N VAL A 214 -7.85 -8.29 -11.48
CA VAL A 214 -7.92 -6.84 -11.21
C VAL A 214 -7.01 -6.47 -10.06
N VAL A 215 -6.22 -5.41 -10.25
CA VAL A 215 -5.39 -4.80 -9.20
C VAL A 215 -5.83 -3.37 -8.99
N VAL A 216 -6.12 -3.00 -7.74
CA VAL A 216 -6.58 -1.65 -7.37
C VAL A 216 -5.55 -1.00 -6.47
N PHE A 217 -5.28 0.27 -6.70
CA PHE A 217 -4.45 1.12 -5.86
C PHE A 217 -5.28 2.25 -5.27
N THR A 218 -5.18 2.41 -3.97
CA THR A 218 -5.79 3.51 -3.21
C THR A 218 -4.78 4.01 -2.18
N HIS A 219 -4.92 5.24 -1.70
CA HIS A 219 -4.08 5.69 -0.61
C HIS A 219 -4.62 5.17 0.72
N SER A 220 -5.89 5.42 1.05
CA SER A 220 -6.54 4.82 2.22
C SER A 220 -7.02 3.39 1.93
N PRO A 221 -7.04 2.48 2.92
CA PRO A 221 -7.40 1.08 2.71
C PRO A 221 -8.87 0.88 2.34
N LEU A 222 -9.14 -0.14 1.51
CA LEU A 222 -10.50 -0.58 1.16
C LEU A 222 -11.11 -1.51 2.22
N TRP A 223 -10.72 -1.33 3.46
CA TRP A 223 -11.19 -2.05 4.63
C TRP A 223 -11.04 -1.21 5.90
N ASP A 224 -11.93 -1.40 6.87
CA ASP A 224 -11.90 -0.66 8.14
C ASP A 224 -10.90 -1.30 9.10
N TYR A 225 -9.65 -0.86 9.03
CA TYR A 225 -8.63 -1.27 10.00
C TYR A 225 -8.73 -0.48 11.30
N TYR A 226 -8.79 0.84 11.19
CA TYR A 226 -8.93 1.72 12.33
C TYR A 226 -9.55 3.07 11.92
N PRO A 227 -10.88 3.19 11.95
CA PRO A 227 -11.60 4.38 11.50
C PRO A 227 -11.19 5.67 12.19
N ARG A 228 -10.73 5.60 13.44
CA ARG A 228 -10.27 6.76 14.21
C ARG A 228 -9.09 7.50 13.56
N TRP A 229 -8.24 6.77 12.84
CA TRP A 229 -7.10 7.33 12.11
C TRP A 229 -7.32 7.39 10.59
N ASN A 230 -8.57 7.31 10.17
CA ASN A 230 -8.93 7.19 8.75
C ASN A 230 -8.27 5.97 8.03
N PHE A 231 -7.91 4.92 8.78
CA PHE A 231 -7.47 3.66 8.20
C PHE A 231 -8.67 2.91 7.63
N GLN A 232 -9.40 3.60 6.76
CA GLN A 232 -10.60 3.13 6.08
C GLN A 232 -10.90 3.99 4.86
N THR A 233 -11.80 3.48 4.00
CA THR A 233 -12.45 4.24 2.92
C THR A 233 -13.95 4.06 3.08
N GLU A 234 -14.73 5.15 3.24
CA GLU A 234 -16.16 5.12 3.59
C GLU A 234 -16.97 4.29 2.60
N ASP A 235 -16.70 4.46 1.32
CA ASP A 235 -17.38 3.77 0.20
C ASP A 235 -16.62 2.51 -0.29
N ALA A 236 -15.74 1.97 0.52
CA ALA A 236 -15.09 0.69 0.23
C ALA A 236 -16.07 -0.49 0.07
N PRO A 237 -17.21 -0.58 0.80
CA PRO A 237 -18.22 -1.61 0.55
C PRO A 237 -18.76 -1.57 -0.89
N GLU A 238 -19.03 -0.37 -1.43
CA GLU A 238 -19.52 -0.16 -2.80
C GLU A 238 -18.46 -0.56 -3.83
N ILE A 239 -17.20 -0.20 -3.61
CA ILE A 239 -16.07 -0.62 -4.45
C ILE A 239 -15.98 -2.14 -4.47
N ARG A 240 -16.03 -2.79 -3.31
CA ARG A 240 -15.98 -4.25 -3.20
C ARG A 240 -17.17 -4.91 -3.90
N GLU A 241 -18.38 -4.33 -3.81
CA GLU A 241 -19.56 -4.87 -4.50
C GLU A 241 -19.43 -4.76 -6.01
N ILE A 242 -18.89 -3.64 -6.55
CA ILE A 242 -18.61 -3.50 -7.98
C ILE A 242 -17.59 -4.55 -8.45
N LEU A 243 -16.57 -4.80 -7.65
CA LEU A 243 -15.47 -5.74 -7.98
C LEU A 243 -15.79 -7.21 -7.65
N LYS A 244 -16.90 -7.49 -7.00
CA LYS A 244 -17.31 -8.84 -6.57
C LYS A 244 -17.48 -9.84 -7.72
N LYS A 245 -17.77 -9.35 -8.93
CA LYS A 245 -17.91 -10.20 -10.12
C LYS A 245 -16.60 -10.85 -10.56
N PHE A 246 -15.44 -10.33 -10.15
CA PHE A 246 -14.14 -10.87 -10.53
C PHE A 246 -13.72 -12.00 -9.60
N GLU A 247 -13.08 -13.01 -10.18
CA GLU A 247 -12.56 -14.15 -9.42
C GLU A 247 -11.35 -13.76 -8.55
N ARG A 248 -10.58 -12.75 -8.99
CA ARG A 248 -9.28 -12.37 -8.42
C ARG A 248 -9.11 -10.87 -8.40
N VAL A 249 -9.08 -10.31 -7.20
CA VAL A 249 -8.85 -8.89 -6.96
C VAL A 249 -7.75 -8.72 -5.93
N MET A 250 -6.81 -7.81 -6.19
CA MET A 250 -5.82 -7.35 -5.21
C MET A 250 -5.96 -5.84 -5.05
N ALA A 251 -5.95 -5.36 -3.81
CA ALA A 251 -5.92 -3.94 -3.48
C ALA A 251 -4.66 -3.63 -2.69
N PHE A 252 -3.91 -2.62 -3.14
CA PHE A 252 -2.73 -2.09 -2.46
C PHE A 252 -3.02 -0.68 -1.96
N HIS A 253 -2.51 -0.35 -0.78
CA HIS A 253 -2.72 0.97 -0.19
C HIS A 253 -1.49 1.45 0.60
N GLY A 254 -1.30 2.77 0.67
CA GLY A 254 -0.38 3.47 1.53
C GLY A 254 -1.02 3.83 2.87
N HIS A 255 -0.81 5.04 3.34
CA HIS A 255 -1.40 5.71 4.49
C HIS A 255 -1.12 5.04 5.85
N VAL A 256 -1.31 3.73 5.96
CA VAL A 256 -1.14 3.01 7.24
C VAL A 256 0.32 2.79 7.62
N HIS A 257 1.28 3.01 6.71
CA HIS A 257 2.72 2.80 6.92
C HIS A 257 3.06 1.46 7.61
N GLN A 258 2.33 0.42 7.25
CA GLN A 258 2.45 -0.91 7.87
C GLN A 258 2.24 -2.00 6.85
N THR A 259 2.91 -3.13 7.04
CA THR A 259 2.65 -4.34 6.28
C THR A 259 1.42 -5.04 6.83
N VAL A 260 0.28 -4.80 6.23
CA VAL A 260 -0.99 -5.42 6.61
C VAL A 260 -1.50 -6.25 5.44
N TYR A 261 -1.95 -7.47 5.71
CA TYR A 261 -2.61 -8.30 4.71
C TYR A 261 -3.93 -8.84 5.25
N ASN A 262 -4.99 -8.67 4.47
CA ASN A 262 -6.29 -9.27 4.72
C ASN A 262 -6.90 -9.84 3.44
N LYS A 263 -7.70 -10.90 3.60
CA LYS A 263 -8.54 -11.41 2.53
C LYS A 263 -10.00 -11.13 2.85
N ILE A 264 -10.65 -10.36 1.99
CA ILE A 264 -12.03 -9.89 2.16
C ILE A 264 -12.84 -10.37 0.95
N GLY A 265 -13.56 -11.48 1.11
CA GLY A 265 -14.25 -12.12 -0.02
C GLY A 265 -13.27 -12.56 -1.11
N ASN A 266 -13.43 -12.04 -2.33
CA ASN A 266 -12.55 -12.29 -3.48
C ASN A 266 -11.33 -11.34 -3.54
N MET A 267 -11.23 -10.38 -2.62
CA MET A 267 -10.18 -9.34 -2.63
C MET A 267 -9.12 -9.61 -1.56
N GLY A 268 -7.84 -9.59 -1.97
CA GLY A 268 -6.72 -9.43 -1.07
C GLY A 268 -6.46 -7.93 -0.86
N SER A 269 -6.32 -7.47 0.39
CA SER A 269 -5.98 -6.10 0.75
C SER A 269 -4.60 -6.06 1.38
N VAL A 270 -3.72 -5.20 0.88
CA VAL A 270 -2.31 -5.16 1.25
C VAL A 270 -1.88 -3.74 1.57
N GLY A 271 -1.46 -3.51 2.80
CA GLY A 271 -0.74 -2.31 3.20
C GLY A 271 0.73 -2.38 2.79
N THR A 272 1.27 -1.26 2.37
CA THR A 272 2.63 -1.17 1.85
C THR A 272 3.55 -0.39 2.80
N LEU A 273 4.86 -0.66 2.73
CA LEU A 273 5.86 0.06 3.49
C LEU A 273 5.91 1.53 3.05
N SER A 274 6.02 2.42 4.03
CA SER A 274 6.35 3.83 3.82
C SER A 274 7.84 4.01 3.48
N THR A 275 8.17 5.05 2.74
CA THR A 275 9.56 5.46 2.56
C THR A 275 10.04 6.45 3.63
N SER A 276 9.18 6.88 4.57
CA SER A 276 9.49 7.89 5.58
C SER A 276 9.58 7.36 7.02
N TRP A 277 8.50 6.77 7.54
CA TRP A 277 8.44 6.16 8.88
C TRP A 277 7.35 5.10 8.95
N PRO A 278 7.46 4.09 9.83
CA PRO A 278 6.37 3.17 10.13
C PRO A 278 5.43 3.78 11.19
N TRP A 279 4.13 3.53 11.07
CA TRP A 279 3.19 3.76 12.16
C TRP A 279 3.13 2.56 13.10
N PRO A 280 2.96 2.75 14.43
CA PRO A 280 2.59 1.68 15.33
C PRO A 280 1.17 1.19 15.02
N TYR A 281 0.83 -0.01 15.46
CA TYR A 281 -0.57 -0.43 15.47
C TYR A 281 -1.36 0.48 16.42
N PRO A 282 -2.60 0.89 16.05
CA PRO A 282 -3.45 1.68 16.93
C PRO A 282 -3.70 0.99 18.26
N ASP A 283 -3.73 1.77 19.33
CA ASP A 283 -4.15 1.32 20.65
C ASP A 283 -5.63 0.96 20.63
N VAL A 284 -5.97 -0.30 20.75
CA VAL A 284 -7.35 -0.75 20.90
C VAL A 284 -7.66 -0.85 22.40
N LYS A 285 -8.19 0.20 22.99
CA LYS A 285 -8.62 0.20 24.40
C LYS A 285 -10.09 -0.16 24.51
N PRO A 286 -10.50 -0.90 25.54
CA PRO A 286 -9.78 -1.63 26.59
C PRO A 286 -9.81 -3.15 26.41
N ALA A 287 -10.31 -3.69 25.28
CA ALA A 287 -10.64 -5.09 25.14
C ALA A 287 -9.47 -5.97 24.69
N TYR A 288 -8.43 -5.37 24.20
CA TYR A 288 -7.26 -6.09 23.68
C TYR A 288 -5.96 -5.47 24.22
N PRO A 289 -4.89 -6.26 24.39
CA PRO A 289 -3.60 -5.71 24.72
C PRO A 289 -3.17 -4.73 23.63
N ASP A 290 -2.55 -3.63 24.03
CA ASP A 290 -1.95 -2.66 23.12
C ASP A 290 -0.96 -3.40 22.21
N MET A 291 -1.35 -3.58 20.95
CA MET A 291 -0.46 -4.17 19.96
C MET A 291 0.33 -3.03 19.31
N GLN A 292 1.38 -2.59 19.98
CA GLN A 292 2.33 -1.68 19.38
C GLN A 292 3.33 -2.49 18.54
N MET A 293 3.46 -2.15 17.25
CA MET A 293 4.60 -2.61 16.48
C MET A 293 5.80 -1.74 16.83
N TYR A 294 6.71 -2.31 17.61
CA TYR A 294 8.02 -1.70 17.78
C TYR A 294 8.88 -2.04 16.56
N ARG A 295 9.83 -1.17 16.25
CA ARG A 295 10.90 -1.51 15.34
C ARG A 295 11.61 -2.78 15.85
N SER A 296 11.91 -3.71 14.96
CA SER A 296 12.62 -4.95 15.32
C SER A 296 14.05 -4.65 15.79
N ASP A 297 14.64 -3.57 15.29
CA ASP A 297 15.90 -3.02 15.78
C ASP A 297 15.74 -1.52 16.09
N PRO A 298 15.51 -1.13 17.36
CA PRO A 298 15.34 0.27 17.74
C PRO A 298 16.57 1.17 17.43
N ALA A 299 17.74 0.59 17.22
CA ALA A 299 18.93 1.32 16.81
C ALA A 299 19.01 1.58 15.31
N ASN A 300 18.20 0.89 14.52
CA ASN A 300 18.08 1.11 13.08
C ASN A 300 16.94 2.09 12.78
N PHE A 301 17.29 3.32 12.43
CA PHE A 301 16.30 4.37 12.17
C PHE A 301 15.44 4.15 10.93
N THR A 302 15.79 3.18 10.08
CA THR A 302 15.06 2.83 8.85
C THR A 302 14.37 1.47 8.93
N ASP A 303 14.34 0.84 10.10
CA ASP A 303 13.66 -0.44 10.29
C ASP A 303 12.15 -0.30 10.11
N GLY A 304 11.55 -1.15 9.28
CA GLY A 304 10.13 -1.08 8.90
C GLY A 304 9.82 -0.09 7.77
N GLU A 305 10.82 0.54 7.17
CA GLU A 305 10.70 1.45 6.04
C GLU A 305 11.31 0.82 4.78
N GLY A 306 10.81 1.15 3.60
CA GLY A 306 11.38 0.60 2.37
C GLY A 306 10.51 0.77 1.13
N ALA A 307 10.83 -0.04 0.14
CA ALA A 307 10.06 -0.23 -1.08
C ALA A 307 9.48 -1.63 -1.11
N GLN A 308 8.61 -1.91 -2.06
CA GLN A 308 8.16 -3.27 -2.34
C GLN A 308 8.01 -3.50 -3.84
N HIS A 309 8.18 -4.75 -4.24
CA HIS A 309 7.85 -5.18 -5.59
C HIS A 309 7.02 -6.46 -5.59
N ILE A 310 6.30 -6.65 -6.66
CA ILE A 310 5.43 -7.79 -6.89
C ILE A 310 5.86 -8.51 -8.16
N ASP A 311 6.24 -9.78 -8.02
CA ASP A 311 6.43 -10.70 -9.13
C ASP A 311 5.13 -11.45 -9.38
N LEU A 312 4.47 -11.17 -10.49
CA LEU A 312 3.25 -11.86 -10.90
C LEU A 312 3.60 -13.02 -11.86
N GLU A 313 3.05 -14.18 -11.52
CA GLU A 313 3.16 -15.39 -12.33
C GLU A 313 1.98 -15.55 -13.30
N SER A 314 2.10 -16.50 -14.23
CA SER A 314 1.11 -16.73 -15.29
C SER A 314 -0.29 -17.12 -14.79
N ASN A 315 -0.42 -17.61 -13.57
CA ASN A 315 -1.69 -17.94 -12.91
C ASN A 315 -2.24 -16.81 -12.06
N PHE A 316 -1.63 -15.60 -12.12
CA PHE A 316 -1.90 -14.47 -11.24
C PHE A 316 -1.56 -14.75 -9.76
N SER A 317 -0.82 -15.80 -9.44
CA SER A 317 -0.14 -15.81 -8.14
C SER A 317 0.97 -14.78 -8.18
N GLY A 318 1.19 -14.12 -7.07
CA GLY A 318 2.24 -13.12 -6.97
C GLY A 318 3.05 -13.35 -5.70
N VAL A 319 4.32 -13.02 -5.77
CA VAL A 319 5.19 -12.87 -4.61
C VAL A 319 5.44 -11.39 -4.43
N MET A 320 4.96 -10.85 -3.31
CA MET A 320 5.33 -9.50 -2.89
C MET A 320 6.57 -9.61 -2.02
N GLN A 321 7.60 -8.87 -2.40
CA GLN A 321 8.82 -8.75 -1.62
C GLN A 321 8.91 -7.35 -1.04
N TYR A 322 9.13 -7.27 0.26
CA TYR A 322 9.50 -6.04 0.94
C TYR A 322 11.01 -5.83 0.82
N ASP A 323 11.39 -4.64 0.39
CA ASP A 323 12.78 -4.22 0.18
C ASP A 323 13.12 -3.13 1.22
N PRO A 324 13.38 -3.50 2.51
CA PRO A 324 13.62 -2.53 3.56
C PRO A 324 14.93 -1.77 3.34
N PHE A 325 15.04 -0.55 3.86
CA PHE A 325 16.23 0.27 3.72
C PHE A 325 17.44 -0.25 4.50
N GLY A 326 17.18 -0.78 5.68
CA GLY A 326 18.25 -1.40 6.50
C GLY A 326 18.25 -2.92 6.35
N ASP A 327 19.25 -3.54 6.96
CA ASP A 327 19.17 -4.95 7.23
C ASP A 327 18.11 -5.19 8.30
N MET A 328 17.11 -6.01 8.00
CA MET A 328 16.08 -6.41 8.98
C MET A 328 16.64 -7.29 10.11
N LEU A 329 17.93 -7.62 10.02
CA LEU A 329 18.60 -8.41 11.04
C LEU A 329 19.13 -7.50 12.15
N THR A 330 18.76 -7.80 13.39
CA THR A 330 19.38 -7.15 14.54
C THR A 330 20.88 -7.41 14.55
N PRO A 331 21.70 -6.60 15.23
CA PRO A 331 23.15 -6.86 15.38
C PRO A 331 23.47 -8.27 15.89
N ALA A 332 22.63 -8.80 16.79
CA ALA A 332 22.77 -10.17 17.29
C ALA A 332 22.55 -11.21 16.18
N MET A 333 21.58 -10.98 15.29
CA MET A 333 21.30 -11.87 14.16
C MET A 333 22.37 -11.79 13.08
N LYS A 334 22.93 -10.59 12.81
CA LYS A 334 24.06 -10.39 11.87
C LYS A 334 25.31 -11.16 12.30
N ASN A 335 25.55 -11.25 13.61
CA ASN A 335 26.71 -11.96 14.16
C ASN A 335 26.48 -13.47 14.27
N GLY A 336 25.34 -13.96 13.82
CA GLY A 336 24.88 -15.33 14.00
C GLY A 336 24.59 -15.63 15.47
N PHE A 337 23.43 -16.18 15.76
CA PHE A 337 23.19 -16.80 17.04
C PHE A 337 24.16 -17.99 17.15
N LYS A 338 25.29 -17.80 17.80
CA LYS A 338 26.02 -18.93 18.36
C LYS A 338 25.21 -19.36 19.58
N ILE A 339 24.33 -20.33 19.39
CA ILE A 339 23.71 -21.07 20.48
C ILE A 339 24.76 -21.96 21.07
#